data_cc7b761aaa38be2ef3b23a68b4b498a0
#
_entry.id   cc7b761aaa38be2ef3b23a68b4b498a0
#
_cell.length_a   1.000
_cell.length_b   1.000
_cell.length_c   1.000
_cell.angle_alpha   90.00
_cell.angle_beta   90.00
_cell.angle_gamma   90.00
#
_symmetry.space_group_name_H-M   'P 1'
#
loop_
_entity.id
_entity.type
_entity.pdbx_description
1 polymer ?
#
loop_
_entity_poly.entity_id
_entity_poly.type
_entity_poly.pdbx_seq_one_letter_code
_entity_poly.pdbx_strand_id
1 'polypeptide(L)'
;MAGGVTGGAAGTWSDRFEHGLHPFIEAFNASIGFDLTLLQEDLDGSIAHARMLASVGVITEAEAEQLVEGLETIRAEAASGSFQPGLADEDVHFAVERRLIGLLGPVGKKLHTGRSRNDQVGTDLRLWLRRRLDGLDPVSYTHLTLPTKRIV
;
A
#
# COMPACT_ATOMS: atom_id res chain seq x y z
N MET A 1 38.19 2.87 -19.76
CA MET A 1 36.83 2.48 -20.08
C MET A 1 36.02 2.59 -18.81
N ALA A 2 35.18 3.63 -18.71
CA ALA A 2 34.37 3.87 -17.52
C ALA A 2 33.09 3.05 -17.62
N GLY A 3 32.95 2.08 -16.73
CA GLY A 3 31.71 1.31 -16.56
C GLY A 3 30.68 2.18 -15.86
N GLY A 4 29.57 2.46 -16.56
CA GLY A 4 28.44 3.21 -16.00
C GLY A 4 27.81 2.42 -14.87
N VAL A 5 27.75 3.03 -13.69
CA VAL A 5 26.95 2.56 -12.55
C VAL A 5 25.50 2.88 -12.87
N THR A 6 24.73 1.86 -13.24
CA THR A 6 23.27 1.95 -13.34
C THR A 6 22.74 2.17 -11.94
N GLY A 7 22.14 3.35 -11.69
CA GLY A 7 21.53 3.70 -10.42
C GLY A 7 20.42 2.70 -10.07
N GLY A 8 20.68 1.83 -9.10
CA GLY A 8 19.66 1.02 -8.45
C GLY A 8 18.69 1.95 -7.73
N ALA A 9 17.40 1.62 -7.77
CA ALA A 9 16.37 2.36 -7.05
C ALA A 9 16.75 2.43 -5.57
N ALA A 10 16.83 3.66 -5.03
CA ALA A 10 17.18 3.91 -3.65
C ALA A 10 16.04 3.42 -2.75
N GLY A 11 16.26 2.32 -2.02
CA GLY A 11 15.37 1.89 -0.94
C GLY A 11 15.47 2.86 0.26
N THR A 12 14.54 2.77 1.19
CA THR A 12 14.39 3.66 2.37
C THR A 12 15.68 3.78 3.22
N TRP A 13 16.61 2.83 3.08
CA TRP A 13 17.86 2.74 3.83
C TRP A 13 19.10 3.13 3.03
N SER A 14 18.98 3.36 1.72
CA SER A 14 20.11 3.53 0.80
C SER A 14 20.96 4.77 1.09
N ASP A 15 20.36 5.82 1.64
CA ASP A 15 21.05 7.08 1.94
C ASP A 15 22.06 6.96 3.09
N ARG A 16 22.05 5.85 3.84
CA ARG A 16 22.94 5.60 4.96
C ARG A 16 24.11 4.65 4.65
N PHE A 17 24.07 4.01 3.49
CA PHE A 17 25.09 3.04 3.09
C PHE A 17 25.75 3.48 1.79
N GLU A 18 27.08 3.46 1.73
CA GLU A 18 27.85 3.73 0.51
C GLU A 18 27.60 2.69 -0.58
N HIS A 19 27.16 1.51 -0.19
CA HIS A 19 26.79 0.40 -1.10
C HIS A 19 25.36 -0.05 -0.74
N GLY A 20 24.56 -0.39 -1.74
CA GLY A 20 23.21 -0.95 -1.55
C GLY A 20 23.22 -2.18 -0.63
N LEU A 21 22.05 -2.54 -0.10
CA LEU A 21 21.87 -3.73 0.73
C LEU A 21 22.31 -4.99 -0.04
N HIS A 22 22.86 -5.96 0.69
CA HIS A 22 23.17 -7.26 0.09
C HIS A 22 21.87 -7.94 -0.36
N PRO A 23 21.80 -8.56 -1.56
CA PRO A 23 20.57 -9.15 -2.10
C PRO A 23 19.85 -10.13 -1.16
N PHE A 24 20.60 -10.85 -0.33
CA PHE A 24 20.02 -11.72 0.69
C PHE A 24 19.26 -10.93 1.76
N ILE A 25 19.76 -9.77 2.16
CA ILE A 25 19.10 -8.92 3.17
C ILE A 25 17.86 -8.27 2.58
N GLU A 26 17.91 -7.82 1.32
CA GLU A 26 16.74 -7.30 0.61
C GLU A 26 15.63 -8.35 0.54
N ALA A 27 15.97 -9.57 0.12
CA ALA A 27 15.00 -10.66 0.03
C ALA A 27 14.46 -11.10 1.41
N PHE A 28 15.30 -11.05 2.44
CA PHE A 28 14.92 -11.42 3.81
C PHE A 28 13.94 -10.40 4.43
N ASN A 29 14.16 -9.12 4.16
CA ASN A 29 13.31 -8.05 4.70
C ASN A 29 12.03 -7.83 3.91
N ALA A 30 11.99 -8.24 2.63
CA ALA A 30 10.84 -7.98 1.77
C ALA A 30 9.59 -8.73 2.21
N SER A 31 8.51 -8.00 2.45
CA SER A 31 7.17 -8.51 2.72
C SER A 31 6.24 -8.43 1.51
N ILE A 32 6.67 -7.78 0.42
CA ILE A 32 5.87 -7.51 -0.77
C ILE A 32 5.16 -8.75 -1.34
N GLY A 33 5.73 -9.94 -1.18
CA GLY A 33 5.17 -11.19 -1.70
C GLY A 33 3.84 -11.60 -1.05
N PHE A 34 3.54 -11.11 0.15
CA PHE A 34 2.30 -11.43 0.87
C PHE A 34 1.49 -10.19 1.27
N ASP A 35 2.11 -9.04 1.51
CA ASP A 35 1.40 -7.85 1.95
C ASP A 35 0.67 -7.11 0.81
N LEU A 36 0.93 -7.45 -0.45
CA LEU A 36 0.09 -7.03 -1.59
C LEU A 36 -1.39 -7.34 -1.39
N THR A 37 -1.74 -8.29 -0.54
CA THR A 37 -3.13 -8.57 -0.15
C THR A 37 -3.79 -7.39 0.56
N LEU A 38 -3.02 -6.45 1.11
CA LEU A 38 -3.48 -5.24 1.80
C LEU A 38 -3.58 -4.02 0.87
N LEU A 39 -3.24 -4.15 -0.41
CA LEU A 39 -3.15 -3.02 -1.35
C LEU A 39 -4.43 -2.17 -1.39
N GLN A 40 -5.61 -2.79 -1.37
CA GLN A 40 -6.87 -2.05 -1.44
C GLN A 40 -7.12 -1.24 -0.17
N GLU A 41 -6.76 -1.80 0.97
CA GLU A 41 -6.88 -1.18 2.28
C GLU A 41 -5.88 -0.02 2.42
N ASP A 42 -4.65 -0.21 1.93
CA ASP A 42 -3.65 0.87 1.92
C ASP A 42 -4.08 2.04 1.04
N LEU A 43 -4.62 1.77 -0.15
CA LEU A 43 -5.16 2.82 -1.01
C LEU A 43 -6.33 3.56 -0.36
N ASP A 44 -7.28 2.83 0.25
CA ASP A 44 -8.43 3.43 0.96
C ASP A 44 -7.96 4.30 2.14
N GLY A 45 -7.04 3.77 2.96
CA GLY A 45 -6.45 4.49 4.09
C GLY A 45 -5.66 5.72 3.65
N SER A 46 -4.91 5.62 2.57
CA SER A 46 -4.10 6.71 2.00
C SER A 46 -4.97 7.82 1.39
N ILE A 47 -6.07 7.49 0.72
CA ILE A 47 -7.07 8.46 0.23
C ILE A 47 -7.70 9.23 1.40
N ALA A 48 -8.11 8.51 2.46
CA ALA A 48 -8.66 9.14 3.66
C ALA A 48 -7.64 10.06 4.34
N HIS A 49 -6.36 9.65 4.40
CA HIS A 49 -5.27 10.44 4.96
C HIS A 49 -4.99 11.71 4.15
N ALA A 50 -4.95 11.64 2.81
CA ALA A 50 -4.78 12.81 1.95
C ALA A 50 -5.90 13.85 2.19
N ARG A 51 -7.15 13.42 2.26
CA ARG A 51 -8.30 14.28 2.56
C ARG A 51 -8.21 14.91 3.96
N MET A 52 -7.78 14.14 4.95
CA MET A 52 -7.56 14.63 6.30
C MET A 52 -6.47 15.70 6.34
N LEU A 53 -5.33 15.50 5.66
CA LEU A 53 -4.26 16.48 5.60
C LEU A 53 -4.72 17.83 5.00
N ALA A 54 -5.58 17.81 3.99
CA ALA A 54 -6.18 19.02 3.44
C ALA A 54 -7.15 19.66 4.45
N SER A 55 -8.02 18.88 5.08
CA SER A 55 -9.01 19.40 6.05
C SER A 55 -8.38 20.11 7.26
N VAL A 56 -7.15 19.73 7.62
CA VAL A 56 -6.40 20.39 8.70
C VAL A 56 -5.38 21.42 8.17
N GLY A 57 -5.36 21.70 6.87
CA GLY A 57 -4.55 22.74 6.25
C GLY A 57 -3.05 22.42 6.15
N VAL A 58 -2.66 21.15 6.23
CA VAL A 58 -1.25 20.70 6.05
C VAL A 58 -0.86 20.69 4.57
N ILE A 59 -1.80 20.31 3.70
CA ILE A 59 -1.70 20.41 2.25
C ILE A 59 -2.89 21.20 1.70
N THR A 60 -2.80 21.68 0.47
CA THR A 60 -3.93 22.34 -0.19
C THR A 60 -4.97 21.32 -0.67
N GLU A 61 -6.21 21.75 -0.88
CA GLU A 61 -7.26 20.92 -1.50
C GLU A 61 -6.82 20.40 -2.88
N ALA A 62 -6.20 21.26 -3.69
CA ALA A 62 -5.71 20.86 -5.02
C ALA A 62 -4.62 19.76 -4.95
N GLU A 63 -3.75 19.79 -3.94
CA GLU A 63 -2.76 18.73 -3.72
C GLU A 63 -3.41 17.44 -3.23
N ALA A 64 -4.44 17.53 -2.40
CA ALA A 64 -5.19 16.37 -1.97
C ALA A 64 -5.94 15.70 -3.13
N GLU A 65 -6.55 16.50 -4.02
CA GLU A 65 -7.19 15.99 -5.24
C GLU A 65 -6.18 15.24 -6.12
N GLN A 66 -5.00 15.83 -6.37
CA GLN A 66 -3.93 15.16 -7.12
C GLN A 66 -3.50 13.84 -6.48
N LEU A 67 -3.34 13.81 -5.16
CA LEU A 67 -2.99 12.58 -4.43
C LEU A 67 -4.08 11.51 -4.57
N VAL A 68 -5.35 11.90 -4.44
CA VAL A 68 -6.49 10.98 -4.60
C VAL A 68 -6.53 10.43 -6.03
N GLU A 69 -6.41 11.28 -7.06
CA GLU A 69 -6.37 10.85 -8.47
C GLU A 69 -5.20 9.91 -8.75
N GLY A 70 -4.03 10.20 -8.19
CA GLY A 70 -2.84 9.34 -8.31
C GLY A 70 -3.05 7.97 -7.67
N LEU A 71 -3.67 7.91 -6.48
CA LEU A 71 -4.00 6.66 -5.78
C LEU A 71 -5.05 5.84 -6.53
N GLU A 72 -6.08 6.49 -7.09
CA GLU A 72 -7.07 5.80 -7.93
C GLU A 72 -6.45 5.30 -9.25
N THR A 73 -5.47 6.00 -9.80
CA THR A 73 -4.70 5.51 -10.95
C THR A 73 -3.95 4.23 -10.60
N ILE A 74 -3.29 4.18 -9.44
CA ILE A 74 -2.60 2.97 -8.95
C ILE A 74 -3.61 1.83 -8.74
N ARG A 75 -4.81 2.13 -8.24
CA ARG A 75 -5.90 1.14 -8.10
C ARG A 75 -6.31 0.55 -9.46
N ALA A 76 -6.45 1.38 -10.47
CA ALA A 76 -6.76 0.95 -11.83
C ALA A 76 -5.61 0.12 -12.44
N GLU A 77 -4.36 0.53 -12.23
CA GLU A 77 -3.17 -0.22 -12.65
C GLU A 77 -3.12 -1.61 -11.98
N ALA A 78 -3.45 -1.70 -10.70
CA ALA A 78 -3.52 -2.98 -9.98
C ALA A 78 -4.62 -3.88 -10.55
N ALA A 79 -5.80 -3.32 -10.83
CA ALA A 79 -6.92 -4.06 -11.41
C ALA A 79 -6.62 -4.58 -12.83
N SER A 80 -5.85 -3.83 -13.62
CA SER A 80 -5.42 -4.24 -14.97
C SER A 80 -4.18 -5.15 -14.97
N GLY A 81 -3.52 -5.36 -13.82
CA GLY A 81 -2.29 -6.11 -13.70
C GLY A 81 -1.03 -5.35 -14.18
N SER A 82 -1.14 -4.03 -14.42
CA SER A 82 0.01 -3.20 -14.84
C SER A 82 0.82 -2.67 -13.65
N PHE A 83 0.27 -2.65 -12.44
CA PHE A 83 1.01 -2.38 -11.22
C PHE A 83 1.75 -3.65 -10.80
N GLN A 84 3.06 -3.66 -11.02
CA GLN A 84 3.92 -4.83 -10.75
C GLN A 84 5.07 -4.42 -9.80
N PRO A 85 4.81 -4.36 -8.49
CA PRO A 85 5.87 -4.14 -7.51
C PRO A 85 6.80 -5.36 -7.45
N GLY A 86 8.07 -5.11 -7.10
CA GLY A 86 9.10 -6.14 -7.00
C GLY A 86 9.79 -6.15 -5.64
N LEU A 87 10.75 -7.04 -5.44
CA LEU A 87 11.52 -7.16 -4.19
C LEU A 87 12.19 -5.84 -3.75
N ALA A 88 12.58 -5.01 -4.73
CA ALA A 88 13.16 -3.69 -4.46
C ALA A 88 12.19 -2.70 -3.80
N ASP A 89 10.89 -3.00 -3.79
CA ASP A 89 9.87 -2.20 -3.13
C ASP A 89 9.71 -2.52 -1.65
N GLU A 90 10.34 -3.60 -1.18
CA GLU A 90 10.32 -4.07 0.21
C GLU A 90 8.90 -4.43 0.68
N ASP A 91 7.95 -3.47 0.70
CA ASP A 91 6.56 -3.65 1.12
C ASP A 91 5.55 -2.96 0.17
N VAL A 92 4.26 -3.25 0.34
CA VAL A 92 3.17 -2.68 -0.46
C VAL A 92 3.09 -1.16 -0.31
N HIS A 93 3.35 -0.64 0.87
CA HIS A 93 3.25 0.79 1.17
C HIS A 93 4.33 1.58 0.44
N PHE A 94 5.57 1.05 0.43
CA PHE A 94 6.67 1.65 -0.31
C PHE A 94 6.44 1.58 -1.83
N ALA A 95 5.89 0.46 -2.32
CA ALA A 95 5.52 0.31 -3.72
C ALA A 95 4.51 1.38 -4.16
N VAL A 96 3.45 1.59 -3.37
CA VAL A 96 2.43 2.62 -3.62
C VAL A 96 3.04 4.02 -3.56
N GLU A 97 3.82 4.33 -2.52
CA GLU A 97 4.48 5.63 -2.36
C GLU A 97 5.44 5.92 -3.52
N ARG A 98 6.29 4.97 -3.90
CA ARG A 98 7.20 5.11 -5.04
C ARG A 98 6.45 5.35 -6.35
N ARG A 99 5.36 4.60 -6.60
CA ARG A 99 4.55 4.78 -7.80
C ARG A 99 3.88 6.14 -7.81
N LEU A 100 3.33 6.57 -6.67
CA LEU A 100 2.69 7.88 -6.53
C LEU A 100 3.67 9.02 -6.75
N ILE A 101 4.90 8.92 -6.23
CA ILE A 101 5.97 9.90 -6.49
C ILE A 101 6.34 9.91 -7.98
N GLY A 102 6.35 8.76 -8.64
CA GLY A 102 6.59 8.66 -10.08
C GLY A 102 5.51 9.37 -10.91
N LEU A 103 4.25 9.37 -10.46
CA LEU A 103 3.13 10.04 -11.10
C LEU A 103 3.10 11.55 -10.83
N LEU A 104 3.33 11.97 -9.58
CA LEU A 104 3.04 13.32 -9.10
C LEU A 104 4.29 14.11 -8.68
N GLY A 105 5.47 13.49 -8.73
CA GLY A 105 6.71 14.13 -8.30
C GLY A 105 6.68 14.56 -6.82
N PRO A 106 7.04 15.83 -6.51
CA PRO A 106 7.12 16.31 -5.12
C PRO A 106 5.81 16.24 -4.34
N VAL A 107 4.66 16.33 -5.01
CA VAL A 107 3.33 16.24 -4.37
C VAL A 107 3.12 14.84 -3.79
N GLY A 108 3.55 13.80 -4.51
CA GLY A 108 3.44 12.41 -4.03
C GLY A 108 4.12 12.17 -2.68
N LYS A 109 5.24 12.86 -2.41
CA LYS A 109 5.96 12.77 -1.12
C LYS A 109 5.16 13.33 0.07
N LYS A 110 4.21 14.22 -0.16
CA LYS A 110 3.41 14.85 0.90
C LYS A 110 2.45 13.87 1.56
N LEU A 111 2.10 12.78 0.90
CA LEU A 111 1.18 11.76 1.44
C LEU A 111 1.68 11.18 2.77
N HIS A 112 2.99 11.02 2.95
CA HIS A 112 3.55 10.45 4.18
C HIS A 112 3.65 11.45 5.36
N THR A 113 3.20 12.70 5.18
CA THR A 113 3.27 13.73 6.22
C THR A 113 2.46 13.32 7.44
N GLY A 114 3.09 13.37 8.62
CA GLY A 114 2.44 13.07 9.90
C GLY A 114 2.02 11.59 10.08
N ARG A 115 2.54 10.68 9.27
CA ARG A 115 2.19 9.26 9.29
C ARG A 115 3.42 8.40 9.63
N SER A 116 3.21 7.35 10.40
CA SER A 116 4.19 6.29 10.62
C SER A 116 3.80 5.05 9.82
N ARG A 117 4.79 4.30 9.33
CA ARG A 117 4.54 3.00 8.69
C ARG A 117 3.77 2.04 9.63
N ASN A 118 4.04 2.10 10.92
CA ASN A 118 3.38 1.24 11.91
C ASN A 118 1.88 1.52 12.04
N ASP A 119 1.45 2.77 12.01
CA ASP A 119 0.01 3.11 12.06
C ASP A 119 -0.70 2.76 10.75
N GLN A 120 -0.02 2.89 9.63
CA GLN A 120 -0.47 2.52 8.30
C GLN A 120 -0.76 1.02 8.24
N VAL A 121 0.23 0.18 8.49
CA VAL A 121 0.10 -1.29 8.51
C VAL A 121 -1.00 -1.74 9.48
N GLY A 122 -1.03 -1.17 10.69
CA GLY A 122 -2.04 -1.50 11.68
C GLY A 122 -3.47 -1.14 11.28
N THR A 123 -3.64 -0.05 10.51
CA THR A 123 -4.93 0.36 9.95
C THR A 123 -5.36 -0.59 8.83
N ASP A 124 -4.48 -0.87 7.89
CA ASP A 124 -4.76 -1.71 6.73
C ASP A 124 -5.12 -3.14 7.15
N LEU A 125 -4.39 -3.70 8.11
CA LEU A 125 -4.72 -5.02 8.66
C LEU A 125 -6.12 -5.03 9.29
N ARG A 126 -6.50 -3.98 10.03
CA ARG A 126 -7.85 -3.88 10.62
C ARG A 126 -8.94 -3.74 9.57
N LEU A 127 -8.72 -2.94 8.53
CA LEU A 127 -9.64 -2.78 7.40
C LEU A 127 -9.81 -4.09 6.65
N TRP A 128 -8.70 -4.76 6.35
CA TRP A 128 -8.69 -6.07 5.69
C TRP A 128 -9.44 -7.12 6.52
N LEU A 129 -9.16 -7.21 7.83
CA LEU A 129 -9.82 -8.15 8.72
C LEU A 129 -11.34 -7.91 8.77
N ARG A 130 -11.78 -6.66 8.92
CA ARG A 130 -13.20 -6.31 8.91
C ARG A 130 -13.87 -6.74 7.60
N ARG A 131 -13.27 -6.43 6.46
CA ARG A 131 -13.79 -6.84 5.14
C ARG A 131 -13.89 -8.36 4.99
N ARG A 132 -12.93 -9.11 5.55
CA ARG A 132 -12.96 -10.59 5.58
C ARG A 132 -14.05 -11.11 6.50
N LEU A 133 -14.22 -10.53 7.67
CA LEU A 133 -15.30 -10.91 8.61
C LEU A 133 -16.68 -10.63 8.03
N ASP A 134 -16.88 -9.48 7.40
CA ASP A 134 -18.13 -9.13 6.72
C ASP A 134 -18.49 -10.16 5.62
N GLY A 135 -17.49 -10.73 4.96
CA GLY A 135 -17.68 -11.81 3.97
C GLY A 135 -18.00 -13.17 4.60
N LEU A 136 -17.60 -13.43 5.85
CA LEU A 136 -17.88 -14.68 6.57
C LEU A 136 -19.27 -14.70 7.23
N ASP A 137 -19.78 -13.55 7.63
CA ASP A 137 -21.06 -13.44 8.36
C ASP A 137 -22.24 -14.06 7.59
N PRO A 138 -22.46 -13.79 6.30
CA PRO A 138 -23.55 -14.43 5.53
C PRO A 138 -23.42 -15.95 5.46
N VAL A 139 -22.19 -16.48 5.36
CA VAL A 139 -21.92 -17.93 5.32
C VAL A 139 -22.27 -18.58 6.66
N SER A 140 -21.81 -17.97 7.76
CA SER A 140 -22.11 -18.42 9.11
C SER A 140 -23.62 -18.43 9.38
N TYR A 141 -24.31 -17.34 9.03
CA TYR A 141 -25.75 -17.22 9.18
C TYR A 141 -26.51 -18.28 8.38
N THR A 142 -26.09 -18.55 7.15
CA THR A 142 -26.69 -19.59 6.31
C THR A 142 -26.56 -20.98 6.95
N HIS A 143 -25.40 -21.30 7.50
CA HIS A 143 -25.19 -22.60 8.17
C HIS A 143 -25.98 -22.75 9.48
N LEU A 144 -26.13 -21.67 10.24
CA LEU A 144 -26.88 -21.67 11.49
C LEU A 144 -28.40 -21.74 11.26
N THR A 145 -28.90 -21.19 10.13
CA THR A 145 -30.35 -21.12 9.84
C THR A 145 -30.86 -22.23 8.92
N LEU A 146 -29.98 -23.06 8.34
CA LEU A 146 -30.43 -24.23 7.59
C LEU A 146 -31.24 -25.18 8.51
N PRO A 147 -32.50 -25.50 8.13
CA PRO A 147 -33.28 -26.44 8.87
C PRO A 147 -32.59 -27.82 8.84
N THR A 148 -32.13 -28.26 9.97
CA THR A 148 -31.69 -29.65 10.14
C THR A 148 -32.91 -30.54 9.84
N LYS A 149 -33.01 -31.11 8.63
CA LYS A 149 -33.96 -32.16 8.36
C LYS A 149 -33.61 -33.30 9.31
N ARG A 150 -34.42 -33.46 10.37
CA ARG A 150 -34.44 -34.68 11.14
C ARG A 150 -34.85 -35.80 10.16
N ILE A 151 -33.89 -36.64 9.80
CA ILE A 151 -34.20 -37.91 9.13
C ILE A 151 -34.76 -38.78 10.25
N VAL A 152 -36.07 -38.98 10.21
CA VAL A 152 -36.77 -39.99 11.02
C VAL A 152 -36.74 -41.29 10.27
#